data_c7b7ed8de254de8b84497465ec83c746
#
_entry.id   c7b7ed8de254de8b84497465ec83c746
#
_cell.length_a   1.000
_cell.length_b   1.000
_cell.length_c   1.000
_cell.angle_alpha   90.00
_cell.angle_beta   90.00
_cell.angle_gamma   90.00
#
_symmetry.space_group_name_H-M   'P 1'
#
loop_
_entity.id
_entity.type
_entity.pdbx_description
1 polymer ?
#
loop_
_entity_poly.entity_id
_entity_poly.type
_entity_poly.pdbx_seq_one_letter_code
_entity_poly.pdbx_strand_id
1 'polypeptide(L)'
;MIHRKPVALQKSYLLLNHGPVTLISSAHGDYRNVMAASWAMPLDFDPPKVAVVIDKNAYTRKLIEATGEFVINIPCREIADKVLAVGSETGKAMDKLAQFELTATEASHVEAPLIEGCVAWLECRIIPEAHNQNQYDLFIAEVVAAWADDRVFQNGRWHFPQEALRTIHYAAGGQFFETGRAFEIKG
;
A
#
# COMPACT_ATOMS: atom_id res chain seq x y z
N MET A 1 -4.62 -17.36 11.95
CA MET A 1 -3.14 -17.47 11.80
C MET A 1 -2.68 -16.35 10.89
N ILE A 2 -1.68 -15.58 11.29
CA ILE A 2 -1.08 -14.54 10.45
C ILE A 2 -0.20 -15.24 9.42
N HIS A 3 -0.56 -15.15 8.14
CA HIS A 3 0.20 -15.72 7.00
C HIS A 3 1.30 -14.79 6.48
N ARG A 4 1.51 -13.65 7.15
CA ARG A 4 2.50 -12.64 6.79
C ARG A 4 3.92 -13.16 7.03
N LYS A 5 4.75 -13.09 5.98
CA LYS A 5 6.16 -13.47 6.01
C LYS A 5 7.02 -12.30 5.54
N PRO A 6 8.23 -12.15 6.08
CA PRO A 6 9.16 -11.13 5.62
C PRO A 6 9.56 -11.38 4.16
N VAL A 7 9.72 -10.29 3.41
CA VAL A 7 10.28 -10.29 2.06
C VAL A 7 11.61 -9.55 2.10
N ALA A 8 12.65 -10.12 1.49
CA ALA A 8 13.94 -9.46 1.38
C ALA A 8 13.78 -8.09 0.71
N LEU A 9 14.40 -7.03 1.27
CA LEU A 9 14.21 -5.65 0.79
C LEU A 9 14.53 -5.51 -0.71
N GLN A 10 15.58 -6.17 -1.20
CA GLN A 10 15.95 -6.20 -2.62
C GLN A 10 14.87 -6.84 -3.52
N LYS A 11 13.85 -7.48 -2.94
CA LYS A 11 12.70 -8.09 -3.64
C LYS A 11 11.38 -7.37 -3.38
N SER A 12 11.38 -6.28 -2.58
CA SER A 12 10.17 -5.55 -2.22
C SER A 12 9.44 -4.95 -3.45
N TYR A 13 10.17 -4.54 -4.49
CA TYR A 13 9.59 -4.02 -5.72
C TYR A 13 8.65 -5.00 -6.43
N LEU A 14 8.88 -6.33 -6.28
CA LEU A 14 8.01 -7.35 -6.85
C LEU A 14 6.58 -7.30 -6.29
N LEU A 15 6.41 -6.73 -5.09
CA LEU A 15 5.10 -6.57 -4.45
C LEU A 15 4.26 -5.48 -5.14
N LEU A 16 4.88 -4.55 -5.85
CA LEU A 16 4.24 -3.45 -6.59
C LEU A 16 4.28 -3.60 -8.12
N ASN A 17 5.14 -4.49 -8.64
CA ASN A 17 5.39 -4.59 -10.09
C ASN A 17 4.15 -4.93 -10.94
N HIS A 18 3.13 -5.53 -10.36
CA HIS A 18 1.88 -5.85 -11.06
C HIS A 18 0.86 -4.69 -11.05
N GLY A 19 1.22 -3.52 -10.46
CA GLY A 19 0.45 -2.28 -10.55
C GLY A 19 -0.93 -2.30 -9.85
N PRO A 20 -1.07 -2.84 -8.63
CA PRO A 20 -2.35 -2.87 -7.93
C PRO A 20 -2.77 -1.47 -7.47
N VAL A 21 -4.07 -1.29 -7.18
CA VAL A 21 -4.47 -0.22 -6.27
C VAL A 21 -3.86 -0.48 -4.89
N THR A 22 -3.47 0.57 -4.19
CA THR A 22 -2.82 0.47 -2.88
C THR A 22 -3.63 1.19 -1.82
N LEU A 23 -3.43 0.82 -0.56
CA LEU A 23 -3.86 1.60 0.60
C LEU A 23 -2.61 2.21 1.24
N ILE A 24 -2.62 3.54 1.40
CA ILE A 24 -1.56 4.26 2.09
C ILE A 24 -2.03 4.54 3.51
N SER A 25 -1.42 3.88 4.48
CA SER A 25 -1.65 4.14 5.90
C SER A 25 -0.58 5.08 6.46
N SER A 26 -0.98 5.89 7.43
CA SER A 26 -0.16 6.90 8.07
C SER A 26 -0.57 7.08 9.53
N ALA A 27 0.34 7.56 10.36
CA ALA A 27 0.09 7.89 11.75
C ALA A 27 0.86 9.15 12.15
N HIS A 28 0.39 9.86 13.17
CA HIS A 28 1.11 10.91 13.88
C HIS A 28 0.49 11.10 15.27
N GLY A 29 1.20 10.72 16.31
CA GLY A 29 0.66 10.64 17.67
C GLY A 29 -0.54 9.69 17.73
N ASP A 30 -1.65 10.12 18.28
CA ASP A 30 -2.88 9.33 18.39
C ASP A 30 -3.70 9.25 17.08
N TYR A 31 -3.30 9.98 16.04
CA TYR A 31 -4.03 10.04 14.78
C TYR A 31 -3.52 8.98 13.81
N ARG A 32 -4.45 8.18 13.29
CA ARG A 32 -4.20 7.19 12.23
C ARG A 32 -5.12 7.46 11.06
N ASN A 33 -4.65 7.20 9.86
CA ASN A 33 -5.47 7.34 8.67
C ASN A 33 -5.07 6.33 7.59
N VAL A 34 -6.00 6.07 6.68
CA VAL A 34 -5.79 5.26 5.48
C VAL A 34 -6.48 5.92 4.29
N MET A 35 -5.83 5.86 3.11
CA MET A 35 -6.42 6.30 1.84
C MET A 35 -6.12 5.30 0.74
N ALA A 36 -6.98 5.23 -0.27
CA ALA A 36 -6.68 4.49 -1.49
C ALA A 36 -5.81 5.35 -2.43
N ALA A 37 -4.83 4.71 -3.08
CA ALA A 37 -3.98 5.33 -4.08
C ALA A 37 -3.73 4.35 -5.24
N SER A 38 -4.02 4.79 -6.47
CA SER A 38 -3.76 4.01 -7.70
C SER A 38 -2.42 4.37 -8.34
N TRP A 39 -1.80 5.46 -7.90
CA TRP A 39 -0.55 5.96 -8.48
C TRP A 39 0.63 5.69 -7.54
N ALA A 40 0.99 4.42 -7.46
CA ALA A 40 2.16 3.94 -6.75
C ALA A 40 2.97 2.99 -7.65
N MET A 41 4.29 3.06 -7.56
CA MET A 41 5.19 2.23 -8.37
C MET A 41 6.52 1.97 -7.66
N PRO A 42 7.21 0.85 -7.97
CA PRO A 42 8.61 0.69 -7.61
C PRO A 42 9.48 1.67 -8.41
N LEU A 43 10.53 2.19 -7.80
CA LEU A 43 11.41 3.20 -8.42
C LEU A 43 12.85 2.72 -8.56
N ASP A 44 13.38 1.98 -7.58
CA ASP A 44 14.77 1.51 -7.56
C ASP A 44 14.88 0.17 -6.81
N PHE A 45 15.97 -0.55 -7.03
CA PHE A 45 16.20 -1.89 -6.49
C PHE A 45 17.08 -1.90 -5.24
N ASP A 46 18.13 -1.05 -5.20
CA ASP A 46 19.13 -1.08 -4.13
C ASP A 46 19.73 0.32 -3.89
N PRO A 47 19.40 0.98 -2.78
CA PRO A 47 18.34 0.60 -1.85
C PRO A 47 16.95 0.64 -2.51
N PRO A 48 16.02 -0.23 -2.08
CA PRO A 48 14.71 -0.32 -2.69
C PRO A 48 13.90 0.96 -2.43
N LYS A 49 13.40 1.57 -3.49
CA LYS A 49 12.62 2.81 -3.45
C LYS A 49 11.29 2.65 -4.15
N VAL A 50 10.33 3.43 -3.69
CA VAL A 50 9.00 3.54 -4.27
C VAL A 50 8.65 4.99 -4.55
N ALA A 51 7.74 5.21 -5.49
CA ALA A 51 7.13 6.50 -5.74
C ALA A 51 5.61 6.39 -5.55
N VAL A 52 4.98 7.40 -4.94
CA VAL A 52 3.54 7.48 -4.77
C VAL A 52 3.07 8.92 -4.88
N VAL A 53 1.95 9.13 -5.58
CA VAL A 53 1.31 10.45 -5.65
C VAL A 53 0.26 10.56 -4.55
N ILE A 54 0.39 11.61 -3.71
CA ILE A 54 -0.53 11.87 -2.60
C ILE A 54 -0.95 13.34 -2.67
N ASP A 55 -2.19 13.56 -3.11
CA ASP A 55 -2.77 14.89 -3.31
C ASP A 55 -2.58 15.79 -2.07
N LYS A 56 -2.23 17.06 -2.32
CA LYS A 56 -2.00 18.07 -1.27
C LYS A 56 -3.17 18.30 -0.32
N ASN A 57 -4.39 17.99 -0.73
CA ASN A 57 -5.58 18.11 0.10
C ASN A 57 -5.88 16.86 0.92
N ALA A 58 -5.20 15.74 0.65
CA ALA A 58 -5.39 14.50 1.39
C ALA A 58 -4.97 14.65 2.86
N TYR A 59 -5.79 14.14 3.78
CA TYR A 59 -5.44 14.15 5.21
C TYR A 59 -4.20 13.29 5.50
N THR A 60 -4.05 12.18 4.78
CA THR A 60 -2.86 11.31 4.83
C THR A 60 -1.58 12.11 4.63
N ARG A 61 -1.55 13.05 3.64
CA ARG A 61 -0.37 13.87 3.37
C ARG A 61 0.08 14.67 4.60
N LYS A 62 -0.85 15.25 5.33
CA LYS A 62 -0.53 16.01 6.55
C LYS A 62 0.18 15.13 7.59
N LEU A 63 -0.25 13.87 7.75
CA LEU A 63 0.36 12.94 8.70
C LEU A 63 1.74 12.50 8.24
N ILE A 64 1.90 12.12 6.97
CA ILE A 64 3.19 11.68 6.45
C ILE A 64 4.23 12.79 6.38
N GLU A 65 3.85 14.04 6.11
CA GLU A 65 4.77 15.18 6.16
C GLU A 65 5.24 15.48 7.58
N ALA A 66 4.44 15.17 8.60
CA ALA A 66 4.80 15.35 9.99
C ALA A 66 5.78 14.29 10.50
N THR A 67 5.68 13.04 10.01
CA THR A 67 6.49 11.91 10.51
C THR A 67 7.57 11.46 9.54
N GLY A 68 7.40 11.72 8.25
CA GLY A 68 8.27 11.18 7.20
C GLY A 68 8.05 9.70 6.91
N GLU A 69 6.92 9.12 7.36
CA GLU A 69 6.69 7.67 7.31
C GLU A 69 5.30 7.33 6.80
N PHE A 70 5.19 6.20 6.11
CA PHE A 70 3.92 5.60 5.69
C PHE A 70 4.08 4.10 5.39
N VAL A 71 2.97 3.38 5.23
CA VAL A 71 2.97 2.02 4.71
C VAL A 71 2.16 1.97 3.41
N ILE A 72 2.71 1.29 2.41
CA ILE A 72 1.96 0.85 1.24
C ILE A 72 1.41 -0.55 1.54
N ASN A 73 0.09 -0.67 1.61
CA ASN A 73 -0.59 -1.94 1.80
C ASN A 73 -1.22 -2.36 0.47
N ILE A 74 -1.06 -3.60 0.06
CA ILE A 74 -1.61 -4.15 -1.17
C ILE A 74 -2.91 -4.90 -0.86
N PRO A 75 -4.08 -4.31 -1.16
CA PRO A 75 -5.35 -4.94 -0.89
C PRO A 75 -5.65 -6.07 -1.87
N CYS A 76 -6.55 -6.95 -1.47
CA CYS A 76 -7.10 -7.99 -2.33
C CYS A 76 -8.60 -7.82 -2.53
N ARG A 77 -9.20 -8.68 -3.36
CA ARG A 77 -10.62 -8.65 -3.69
C ARG A 77 -11.54 -8.72 -2.45
N GLU A 78 -11.12 -9.47 -1.43
CA GLU A 78 -11.91 -9.66 -0.22
C GLU A 78 -12.29 -8.36 0.49
N ILE A 79 -11.45 -7.31 0.37
CA ILE A 79 -11.68 -6.00 0.99
C ILE A 79 -11.91 -4.87 -0.01
N ALA A 80 -12.30 -5.19 -1.26
CA ALA A 80 -12.45 -4.20 -2.33
C ALA A 80 -13.50 -3.11 -2.01
N ASP A 81 -14.58 -3.45 -1.31
CA ASP A 81 -15.60 -2.53 -0.81
C ASP A 81 -15.00 -1.51 0.16
N LYS A 82 -14.15 -1.97 1.07
CA LYS A 82 -13.43 -1.10 2.03
C LYS A 82 -12.42 -0.20 1.32
N VAL A 83 -11.73 -0.69 0.29
CA VAL A 83 -10.84 0.12 -0.57
C VAL A 83 -11.59 1.28 -1.20
N LEU A 84 -12.78 1.02 -1.76
CA LEU A 84 -13.63 2.06 -2.34
C LEU A 84 -14.09 3.06 -1.26
N ALA A 85 -14.54 2.56 -0.12
CA ALA A 85 -15.04 3.39 0.98
C ALA A 85 -13.97 4.35 1.51
N VAL A 86 -12.75 3.86 1.81
CA VAL A 86 -11.67 4.75 2.30
C VAL A 86 -11.16 5.72 1.25
N GLY A 87 -11.30 5.39 -0.03
CA GLY A 87 -10.95 6.28 -1.15
C GLY A 87 -11.96 7.40 -1.37
N SER A 88 -13.21 7.22 -0.93
CA SER A 88 -14.32 8.16 -1.14
C SER A 88 -14.47 9.18 -0.01
N GLU A 89 -13.88 8.95 1.16
CA GLU A 89 -14.08 9.77 2.36
C GLU A 89 -12.79 10.42 2.84
N THR A 90 -12.93 11.48 3.64
CA THR A 90 -11.78 12.18 4.24
C THR A 90 -11.58 11.79 5.70
N GLY A 91 -10.34 11.47 6.09
CA GLY A 91 -9.98 11.24 7.49
C GLY A 91 -9.95 12.49 8.39
N LYS A 92 -10.21 13.68 7.83
CA LYS A 92 -10.38 14.91 8.63
C LYS A 92 -11.66 14.91 9.46
N ALA A 93 -12.70 14.21 8.98
CA ALA A 93 -14.04 14.23 9.56
C ALA A 93 -14.37 12.96 10.36
N MET A 94 -13.59 11.89 10.20
CA MET A 94 -13.89 10.59 10.81
C MET A 94 -12.64 9.73 11.00
N ASP A 95 -12.71 8.80 11.93
CA ASP A 95 -11.80 7.67 12.00
C ASP A 95 -12.23 6.61 10.97
N LYS A 96 -11.51 6.55 9.85
CA LYS A 96 -11.82 5.62 8.76
C LYS A 96 -11.58 4.15 9.16
N LEU A 97 -10.62 3.87 10.05
CA LEU A 97 -10.36 2.52 10.51
C LEU A 97 -11.57 1.97 11.27
N ALA A 98 -12.08 2.76 12.22
CA ALA A 98 -13.27 2.40 12.96
C ALA A 98 -14.53 2.38 12.09
N GLN A 99 -14.73 3.41 11.24
CA GLN A 99 -15.94 3.56 10.43
C GLN A 99 -16.12 2.44 9.40
N PHE A 100 -15.03 1.96 8.81
CA PHE A 100 -15.05 0.92 7.78
C PHE A 100 -14.57 -0.44 8.29
N GLU A 101 -14.51 -0.61 9.61
CA GLU A 101 -14.14 -1.88 10.26
C GLU A 101 -12.82 -2.45 9.72
N LEU A 102 -11.82 -1.57 9.51
CA LEU A 102 -10.47 -1.97 9.13
C LEU A 102 -9.65 -2.21 10.38
N THR A 103 -9.14 -3.42 10.53
CA THR A 103 -8.18 -3.75 11.58
C THR A 103 -6.80 -3.27 11.18
N ALA A 104 -6.12 -2.62 12.11
CA ALA A 104 -4.75 -2.15 11.93
C ALA A 104 -3.84 -2.81 12.96
N THR A 105 -2.66 -3.26 12.53
CA THR A 105 -1.61 -3.83 13.39
C THR A 105 -0.36 -2.98 13.32
N GLU A 106 0.46 -3.05 14.37
CA GLU A 106 1.72 -2.31 14.42
C GLU A 106 2.69 -2.78 13.33
N ALA A 107 3.36 -1.82 12.71
CA ALA A 107 4.48 -2.05 11.83
C ALA A 107 5.77 -2.27 12.66
N SER A 108 6.83 -2.75 12.02
CA SER A 108 8.08 -3.08 12.71
C SER A 108 9.09 -1.94 12.73
N HIS A 109 9.03 -1.01 11.76
CA HIS A 109 10.05 0.01 11.53
C HIS A 109 9.49 1.42 11.40
N VAL A 110 8.16 1.58 11.27
CA VAL A 110 7.47 2.86 11.14
C VAL A 110 6.26 2.93 12.07
N GLU A 111 5.79 4.14 12.40
CA GLU A 111 4.59 4.32 13.24
C GLU A 111 3.28 4.05 12.45
N ALA A 112 3.33 4.22 11.14
CA ALA A 112 2.18 3.97 10.28
C ALA A 112 1.76 2.48 10.33
N PRO A 113 0.47 2.14 10.54
CA PRO A 113 0.05 0.78 10.78
C PRO A 113 -0.04 -0.05 9.50
N LEU A 114 0.08 -1.37 9.64
CA LEU A 114 -0.28 -2.35 8.62
C LEU A 114 -1.80 -2.58 8.65
N ILE A 115 -2.44 -2.60 7.47
CA ILE A 115 -3.89 -2.85 7.35
C ILE A 115 -4.13 -4.33 7.10
N GLU A 116 -4.89 -4.96 7.99
CA GLU A 116 -5.27 -6.37 7.85
C GLU A 116 -6.23 -6.57 6.66
N GLY A 117 -6.26 -7.78 6.11
CA GLY A 117 -6.99 -8.08 4.88
C GLY A 117 -6.22 -7.73 3.61
N CYS A 118 -5.11 -7.01 3.70
CA CYS A 118 -4.16 -6.87 2.61
C CYS A 118 -3.28 -8.11 2.46
N VAL A 119 -2.63 -8.26 1.31
CA VAL A 119 -1.79 -9.42 0.97
C VAL A 119 -0.30 -9.09 0.89
N ALA A 120 0.07 -7.81 0.94
CA ALA A 120 1.46 -7.38 1.11
C ALA A 120 1.53 -5.99 1.74
N TRP A 121 2.68 -5.68 2.34
CA TRP A 121 2.93 -4.43 3.06
C TRP A 121 4.37 -3.99 2.84
N LEU A 122 4.57 -2.69 2.56
CA LEU A 122 5.89 -2.06 2.44
C LEU A 122 5.95 -0.90 3.43
N GLU A 123 6.80 -0.99 4.42
CA GLU A 123 7.08 0.07 5.38
C GLU A 123 8.07 1.05 4.75
N CYS A 124 7.71 2.33 4.72
CA CYS A 124 8.41 3.32 3.90
C CYS A 124 8.81 4.55 4.71
N ARG A 125 10.03 5.05 4.46
CA ARG A 125 10.52 6.35 4.93
C ARG A 125 10.73 7.30 3.77
N ILE A 126 10.19 8.51 3.88
CA ILE A 126 10.26 9.52 2.84
C ILE A 126 11.71 9.97 2.64
N ILE A 127 12.12 10.03 1.38
CA ILE A 127 13.31 10.75 0.93
C ILE A 127 12.84 12.17 0.60
N PRO A 128 13.29 13.21 1.34
CA PRO A 128 12.82 14.57 1.14
C PRO A 128 13.20 15.10 -0.25
N GLU A 129 12.20 15.35 -1.08
CA GLU A 129 12.31 15.92 -2.42
C GLU A 129 11.28 17.05 -2.58
N ALA A 130 11.57 18.21 -1.97
CA ALA A 130 10.62 19.31 -1.84
C ALA A 130 10.00 19.76 -3.17
N HIS A 131 10.78 19.76 -4.27
CA HIS A 131 10.25 20.13 -5.59
C HIS A 131 9.18 19.15 -6.04
N ASN A 132 9.46 17.85 -5.98
CA ASN A 132 8.54 16.80 -6.42
C ASN A 132 7.27 16.78 -5.55
N GLN A 133 7.43 16.92 -4.24
CA GLN A 133 6.33 16.95 -3.30
C GLN A 133 5.41 18.16 -3.51
N ASN A 134 5.99 19.35 -3.76
CA ASN A 134 5.22 20.60 -3.88
C ASN A 134 4.62 20.82 -5.27
N GLN A 135 5.29 20.39 -6.35
CA GLN A 135 4.86 20.62 -7.71
C GLN A 135 4.03 19.49 -8.30
N TYR A 136 4.28 18.26 -7.88
CA TYR A 136 3.69 17.06 -8.50
C TYR A 136 2.97 16.16 -7.51
N ASP A 137 2.90 16.54 -6.23
CA ASP A 137 2.34 15.71 -5.15
C ASP A 137 3.05 14.33 -5.05
N LEU A 138 4.26 14.23 -5.63
CA LEU A 138 5.03 12.99 -5.76
C LEU A 138 5.97 12.80 -4.58
N PHE A 139 5.77 11.73 -3.84
CA PHE A 139 6.63 11.30 -2.74
C PHE A 139 7.51 10.13 -3.19
N ILE A 140 8.80 10.24 -2.90
CA ILE A 140 9.78 9.17 -3.06
C ILE A 140 10.11 8.67 -1.66
N ALA A 141 10.16 7.37 -1.48
CA ALA A 141 10.48 6.76 -0.20
C ALA A 141 11.35 5.52 -0.35
N GLU A 142 12.19 5.28 0.63
CA GLU A 142 12.91 4.02 0.80
C GLU A 142 12.02 2.99 1.49
N VAL A 143 12.03 1.76 1.01
CA VAL A 143 11.36 0.63 1.66
C VAL A 143 12.30 0.06 2.72
N VAL A 144 11.93 0.22 3.99
CA VAL A 144 12.73 -0.22 5.14
C VAL A 144 12.35 -1.62 5.65
N ALA A 145 11.14 -2.09 5.34
CA ALA A 145 10.70 -3.47 5.55
C ALA A 145 9.62 -3.85 4.54
N ALA A 146 9.53 -5.13 4.21
CA ALA A 146 8.50 -5.64 3.32
C ALA A 146 7.99 -7.01 3.79
N TRP A 147 6.68 -7.20 3.68
CA TRP A 147 5.95 -8.39 4.13
C TRP A 147 4.98 -8.83 3.05
N ALA A 148 4.73 -10.11 2.95
CA ALA A 148 3.70 -10.65 2.07
C ALA A 148 3.03 -11.87 2.71
N ASP A 149 1.78 -12.09 2.34
CA ASP A 149 1.02 -13.29 2.67
C ASP A 149 1.61 -14.47 1.88
N ASP A 150 2.07 -15.50 2.60
CA ASP A 150 2.72 -16.67 2.01
C ASP A 150 1.75 -17.58 1.23
N ARG A 151 0.45 -17.33 1.30
CA ARG A 151 -0.55 -18.00 0.45
C ARG A 151 -0.55 -17.50 -0.98
N VAL A 152 -0.06 -16.27 -1.23
CA VAL A 152 -0.12 -15.61 -2.55
C VAL A 152 1.21 -15.09 -3.07
N PHE A 153 2.25 -15.06 -2.23
CA PHE A 153 3.58 -14.62 -2.66
C PHE A 153 4.68 -15.55 -2.11
N GLN A 154 5.31 -16.29 -3.00
CA GLN A 154 6.37 -17.24 -2.65
C GLN A 154 7.50 -17.19 -3.68
N ASN A 155 8.74 -17.33 -3.22
CA ASN A 155 9.93 -17.38 -4.07
C ASN A 155 10.05 -16.17 -5.04
N GLY A 156 9.58 -14.99 -4.62
CA GLY A 156 9.59 -13.78 -5.44
C GLY A 156 8.53 -13.73 -6.54
N ARG A 157 7.51 -14.61 -6.48
CA ARG A 157 6.44 -14.69 -7.47
C ARG A 157 5.07 -14.65 -6.83
N TRP A 158 4.15 -13.93 -7.49
CA TRP A 158 2.74 -13.94 -7.17
C TRP A 158 2.07 -15.21 -7.72
N HIS A 159 1.16 -15.77 -6.94
CA HIS A 159 0.23 -16.81 -7.33
C HIS A 159 -1.08 -16.63 -6.56
N PHE A 160 -2.22 -16.92 -7.17
CA PHE A 160 -3.53 -16.66 -6.57
C PHE A 160 -4.40 -17.93 -6.62
N PRO A 161 -4.24 -18.85 -5.62
CA PRO A 161 -5.03 -20.08 -5.58
C PRO A 161 -6.49 -19.82 -5.21
N GLN A 162 -6.77 -18.69 -4.55
CA GLN A 162 -8.11 -18.27 -4.14
C GLN A 162 -8.45 -16.91 -4.76
N GLU A 163 -9.64 -16.79 -5.34
CA GLU A 163 -10.08 -15.54 -5.98
C GLU A 163 -10.16 -14.37 -5.00
N ALA A 164 -10.62 -14.61 -3.77
CA ALA A 164 -10.71 -13.60 -2.72
C ALA A 164 -9.38 -12.88 -2.44
N LEU A 165 -8.24 -13.58 -2.64
CA LEU A 165 -6.90 -13.05 -2.38
C LEU A 165 -6.23 -12.41 -3.61
N ARG A 166 -6.90 -12.37 -4.76
CA ARG A 166 -6.37 -11.69 -5.94
C ARG A 166 -6.24 -10.20 -5.69
N THR A 167 -5.12 -9.63 -6.08
CA THR A 167 -4.94 -8.17 -6.04
C THR A 167 -5.86 -7.50 -7.05
N ILE A 168 -6.19 -6.25 -6.79
CA ILE A 168 -7.19 -5.50 -7.55
C ILE A 168 -6.60 -4.23 -8.14
N HIS A 169 -7.13 -3.83 -9.29
CA HIS A 169 -6.79 -2.59 -10.01
C HIS A 169 -8.03 -1.71 -10.07
N TYR A 170 -7.93 -0.47 -9.65
CA TYR A 170 -9.02 0.49 -9.73
C TYR A 170 -9.07 1.16 -11.10
N ALA A 171 -10.18 1.01 -11.81
CA ALA A 171 -10.34 1.58 -13.14
C ALA A 171 -10.99 2.98 -13.14
N ALA A 172 -11.92 3.24 -12.29
CA ALA A 172 -12.64 4.47 -11.96
C ALA A 172 -14.12 4.15 -11.65
N GLY A 173 -14.86 5.11 -11.03
CA GLY A 173 -16.31 5.00 -10.86
C GLY A 173 -16.80 3.77 -10.08
N GLY A 174 -15.98 3.24 -9.18
CA GLY A 174 -16.29 2.02 -8.42
C GLY A 174 -16.01 0.71 -9.18
N GLN A 175 -15.43 0.79 -10.39
CA GLN A 175 -15.05 -0.38 -11.16
C GLN A 175 -13.63 -0.84 -10.80
N PHE A 176 -13.49 -2.14 -10.53
CA PHE A 176 -12.21 -2.80 -10.30
C PHE A 176 -12.00 -3.95 -11.28
N PHE A 177 -10.75 -4.24 -11.58
CA PHE A 177 -10.31 -5.49 -12.20
C PHE A 177 -9.49 -6.28 -11.18
N GLU A 178 -9.63 -7.58 -11.18
CA GLU A 178 -8.75 -8.46 -10.40
C GLU A 178 -7.59 -8.97 -11.25
N THR A 179 -6.46 -9.26 -10.62
CA THR A 179 -5.35 -9.91 -11.27
C THR A 179 -5.78 -11.29 -11.77
N GLY A 180 -5.63 -11.53 -13.05
CA GLY A 180 -6.05 -12.76 -13.72
C GLY A 180 -5.08 -13.93 -13.52
N ARG A 181 -5.27 -14.97 -14.33
CA ARG A 181 -4.43 -16.18 -14.32
C ARG A 181 -3.02 -15.86 -14.82
N ALA A 182 -2.01 -16.29 -14.07
CA ALA A 182 -0.62 -16.23 -14.51
C ALA A 182 -0.36 -17.16 -15.69
N PHE A 183 0.51 -16.75 -16.61
CA PHE A 183 1.04 -17.57 -17.68
C PHE A 183 2.53 -17.28 -17.87
N GLU A 184 3.28 -18.26 -18.38
CA GLU A 184 4.70 -18.11 -18.65
C GLU A 184 4.96 -18.19 -20.16
N ILE A 185 5.83 -17.31 -20.64
CA ILE A 185 6.37 -17.36 -21.98
C ILE A 185 7.78 -17.95 -21.86
N LYS A 186 8.03 -19.04 -22.56
CA LYS A 186 9.38 -19.61 -22.69
C LYS A 186 10.10 -18.82 -23.78
N GLY A 187 11.19 -18.15 -23.40
CA GLY A 187 12.12 -17.49 -24.33
C GLY A 187 13.09 -18.49 -24.93
#